data_7dff36b2bd1983bc95d59a17c574cafd
#
_entry.id   7dff36b2bd1983bc95d59a17c574cafd
#
_cell.length_a   1.000
_cell.length_b   1.000
_cell.length_c   1.000
_cell.angle_alpha   90.00
_cell.angle_beta   90.00
_cell.angle_gamma   90.00
#
_symmetry.space_group_name_H-M   'P 1'
#
loop_
_entity.id
_entity.type
_entity.pdbx_description
1 polymer ?
#
loop_
_entity_poly.entity_id
_entity_poly.type
_entity_poly.pdbx_seq_one_letter_code
_entity_poly.pdbx_strand_id
1 'polypeptide(L)'
;MFDPYSALTAPVNQRPRDYMRQRQMTIGDLLLENRIVFLDGPIHDVSANLIVMKLLFLQSENRHQDIHLYINSPGGSVSATMAIYDTMQFLDCPIATYCVGLSASGGAIVLAGGTKIGRAHV
;
A
#
# COMPACT_ATOMS: atom_id res chain seq x y z
N MET A 1 -37.47 1.75 0.51
CA MET A 1 -36.53 2.82 0.21
C MET A 1 -35.40 2.83 1.25
N PHE A 2 -34.20 2.99 0.82
CA PHE A 2 -33.04 3.00 1.72
C PHE A 2 -33.05 4.28 2.57
N ASP A 3 -32.99 4.11 3.89
CA ASP A 3 -32.90 5.22 4.85
C ASP A 3 -31.43 5.35 5.28
N PRO A 4 -30.76 6.46 4.96
CA PRO A 4 -29.34 6.61 5.33
C PRO A 4 -29.12 6.62 6.85
N TYR A 5 -30.07 7.11 7.62
CA TYR A 5 -29.92 7.12 9.08
C TYR A 5 -30.07 5.74 9.67
N SER A 6 -30.97 4.93 9.12
CA SER A 6 -31.13 3.55 9.54
C SER A 6 -29.86 2.75 9.28
N ALA A 7 -29.22 2.96 8.12
CA ALA A 7 -27.97 2.30 7.80
C ALA A 7 -26.84 2.68 8.75
N LEU A 8 -26.79 3.93 9.22
CA LEU A 8 -25.76 4.39 10.15
C LEU A 8 -25.94 3.83 11.56
N THR A 9 -27.17 3.53 11.97
CA THR A 9 -27.47 3.03 13.31
C THR A 9 -27.48 1.51 13.39
N ALA A 10 -27.59 0.81 12.26
CA ALA A 10 -27.58 -0.65 12.25
C ALA A 10 -26.17 -1.19 12.52
N PRO A 11 -26.03 -2.41 13.08
CA PRO A 11 -24.73 -3.07 13.17
C PRO A 11 -24.08 -3.19 11.81
N VAL A 12 -22.74 -3.08 11.75
CA VAL A 12 -21.99 -3.08 10.50
C VAL A 12 -22.32 -4.28 9.62
N ASN A 13 -22.43 -5.47 10.22
CA ASN A 13 -22.73 -6.70 9.50
C ASN A 13 -24.15 -6.77 8.94
N GLN A 14 -25.03 -5.83 9.33
CA GLN A 14 -26.40 -5.77 8.87
C GLN A 14 -26.67 -4.60 7.93
N ARG A 15 -25.68 -3.75 7.68
CA ARG A 15 -25.83 -2.59 6.81
C ARG A 15 -25.53 -2.98 5.37
N PRO A 16 -26.48 -2.85 4.43
CA PRO A 16 -26.22 -3.21 3.04
C PRO A 16 -25.00 -2.48 2.44
N ARG A 17 -24.84 -1.19 2.77
CA ARG A 17 -23.69 -0.41 2.28
C ARG A 17 -22.38 -0.93 2.81
N ASP A 18 -22.32 -1.23 4.10
CA ASP A 18 -21.09 -1.74 4.71
C ASP A 18 -20.75 -3.12 4.17
N TYR A 19 -21.77 -3.96 3.97
CA TYR A 19 -21.55 -5.27 3.37
C TYR A 19 -21.02 -5.15 1.94
N MET A 20 -21.61 -4.27 1.12
CA MET A 20 -21.13 -4.05 -0.25
C MET A 20 -19.72 -3.47 -0.25
N ARG A 21 -19.43 -2.55 0.67
CA ARG A 21 -18.09 -1.96 0.80
C ARG A 21 -17.06 -3.02 1.18
N GLN A 22 -17.39 -3.89 2.13
CA GLN A 22 -16.49 -4.97 2.53
C GLN A 22 -16.19 -5.91 1.37
N ARG A 23 -17.19 -6.22 0.56
CA ARG A 23 -17.00 -7.06 -0.63
C ARG A 23 -16.15 -6.37 -1.68
N GLN A 24 -16.19 -5.04 -1.74
CA GLN A 24 -15.41 -4.23 -2.68
C GLN A 24 -14.02 -3.90 -2.14
N MET A 25 -13.78 -4.10 -0.85
CA MET A 25 -12.45 -3.93 -0.29
C MET A 25 -11.50 -4.91 -0.96
N THR A 26 -10.38 -4.38 -1.46
CA THR A 26 -9.36 -5.20 -2.08
C THR A 26 -8.60 -5.98 -1.02
N ILE A 27 -7.97 -7.06 -1.44
CA ILE A 27 -7.05 -7.80 -0.57
C ILE A 27 -5.94 -6.86 -0.09
N GLY A 28 -5.53 -5.91 -0.93
CA GLY A 28 -4.53 -4.91 -0.56
C GLY A 28 -4.95 -4.06 0.64
N ASP A 29 -6.24 -3.71 0.71
CA ASP A 29 -6.76 -2.93 1.85
C ASP A 29 -6.74 -3.76 3.13
N LEU A 30 -7.05 -5.04 3.05
CA LEU A 30 -6.98 -5.94 4.19
C LEU A 30 -5.53 -6.16 4.64
N LEU A 31 -4.61 -6.30 3.69
CA LEU A 31 -3.20 -6.45 3.98
C LEU A 31 -2.63 -5.21 4.66
N LEU A 32 -3.17 -4.04 4.37
CA LEU A 32 -2.73 -2.78 4.96
C LEU A 32 -2.86 -2.79 6.49
N GLU A 33 -3.86 -3.47 7.02
CA GLU A 33 -4.03 -3.63 8.47
C GLU A 33 -2.84 -4.34 9.09
N ASN A 34 -2.15 -5.19 8.32
CA ASN A 34 -0.96 -5.90 8.75
C ASN A 34 0.33 -5.21 8.29
N ARG A 35 0.23 -3.94 7.90
CA ARG A 35 1.34 -3.10 7.45
C ARG A 35 2.01 -3.64 6.18
N ILE A 36 1.22 -4.25 5.32
CA ILE A 36 1.66 -4.78 4.03
C ILE A 36 1.11 -3.88 2.93
N VAL A 37 2.02 -3.37 2.11
CA VAL A 37 1.71 -2.53 0.95
C VAL A 37 2.20 -3.25 -0.30
N PHE A 38 1.40 -3.24 -1.36
CA PHE A 38 1.75 -3.92 -2.60
C PHE A 38 1.83 -2.91 -3.74
N LEU A 39 3.01 -2.81 -4.33
CA LEU A 39 3.22 -2.03 -5.56
C LEU A 39 3.19 -3.01 -6.73
N ASP A 40 2.07 -3.04 -7.44
CA ASP A 40 1.85 -3.95 -8.56
C ASP A 40 1.62 -3.17 -9.85
N GLY A 41 2.31 -3.58 -10.90
CA GLY A 41 2.17 -2.98 -12.22
C GLY A 41 3.01 -1.72 -12.41
N PRO A 42 2.74 -0.98 -13.50
CA PRO A 42 3.52 0.22 -13.84
C PRO A 42 3.41 1.31 -12.78
N ILE A 43 4.49 2.07 -12.61
CA ILE A 43 4.53 3.22 -11.70
C ILE A 43 4.13 4.47 -12.48
N HIS A 44 3.02 5.06 -12.09
CA HIS A 44 2.52 6.33 -12.62
C HIS A 44 1.97 7.17 -11.46
N ASP A 45 1.50 8.38 -11.77
CA ASP A 45 1.12 9.32 -10.71
C ASP A 45 0.06 8.75 -9.77
N VAL A 46 -0.95 8.06 -10.30
CA VAL A 46 -2.03 7.51 -9.47
C VAL A 46 -1.51 6.39 -8.58
N SER A 47 -0.78 5.42 -9.14
CA SER A 47 -0.26 4.31 -8.34
C SER A 47 0.75 4.78 -7.30
N ALA A 48 1.61 5.74 -7.67
CA ALA A 48 2.59 6.29 -6.74
C ALA A 48 1.92 7.04 -5.59
N ASN A 49 0.92 7.87 -5.89
CA ASN A 49 0.21 8.61 -4.85
C ASN A 49 -0.48 7.67 -3.85
N LEU A 50 -1.06 6.57 -4.34
CA LEU A 50 -1.68 5.58 -3.45
C LEU A 50 -0.64 4.95 -2.51
N ILE A 51 0.53 4.63 -3.03
CA ILE A 51 1.61 4.06 -2.21
C ILE A 51 2.08 5.08 -1.17
N VAL A 52 2.32 6.32 -1.59
CA VAL A 52 2.75 7.40 -0.70
C VAL A 52 1.73 7.58 0.44
N MET A 53 0.45 7.64 0.10
CA MET A 53 -0.61 7.80 1.10
C MET A 53 -0.65 6.64 2.08
N LYS A 54 -0.49 5.41 1.60
CA LYS A 54 -0.47 4.22 2.45
C LYS A 54 0.73 4.23 3.40
N LEU A 55 1.90 4.60 2.88
CA LEU A 55 3.11 4.69 3.71
C LEU A 55 2.94 5.74 4.82
N LEU A 56 2.45 6.92 4.48
CA LEU A 56 2.23 7.97 5.46
C LEU A 56 1.19 7.58 6.50
N PHE A 57 0.14 6.91 6.07
CA PHE A 57 -0.89 6.40 6.98
C PHE A 57 -0.31 5.42 7.98
N LEU A 58 0.48 4.46 7.49
CA LEU A 58 1.08 3.45 8.36
C LEU A 58 2.05 4.06 9.37
N GLN A 59 2.81 5.08 8.96
CA GLN A 59 3.66 5.80 9.91
C GLN A 59 2.85 6.50 10.99
N SER A 60 1.72 7.10 10.62
CA SER A 60 0.85 7.77 11.60
C SER A 60 0.26 6.79 12.61
N GLU A 61 0.05 5.55 12.22
CA GLU A 61 -0.45 4.51 13.12
C GLU A 61 0.60 4.07 14.11
N ASN A 62 1.82 3.80 13.66
CA ASN A 62 2.92 3.38 14.51
C ASN A 62 4.25 3.61 13.77
N ARG A 63 5.03 4.59 14.22
CA ARG A 63 6.29 4.95 13.57
C ARG A 63 7.47 4.04 13.89
N HIS A 64 7.26 3.05 14.75
CA HIS A 64 8.34 2.16 15.17
C HIS A 64 8.22 0.75 14.60
N GLN A 65 7.07 0.42 14.03
CA GLN A 65 6.81 -0.91 13.49
C GLN A 65 7.16 -0.97 12.01
N ASP A 66 7.73 -2.10 11.60
CA ASP A 66 8.11 -2.33 10.20
C ASP A 66 6.93 -2.23 9.25
N ILE A 67 7.19 -1.65 8.08
CA ILE A 67 6.29 -1.69 6.93
C ILE A 67 6.86 -2.69 5.94
N HIS A 68 5.99 -3.49 5.33
CA HIS A 68 6.38 -4.50 4.35
C HIS A 68 5.86 -4.08 2.98
N LEU A 69 6.77 -3.74 2.08
CA LEU A 69 6.44 -3.29 0.73
C LEU A 69 6.83 -4.37 -0.28
N TYR A 70 5.83 -5.01 -0.87
CA TYR A 70 6.00 -6.02 -1.90
C TYR A 70 5.93 -5.36 -3.26
N ILE A 71 6.87 -5.66 -4.13
CA ILE A 71 7.04 -4.98 -5.42
C ILE A 71 7.00 -6.00 -6.55
N ASN A 72 6.09 -5.78 -7.48
CA ASN A 72 6.04 -6.49 -8.76
C ASN A 72 5.75 -5.45 -9.84
N SER A 73 6.81 -4.82 -10.36
CA SER A 73 6.66 -3.66 -11.23
C SER A 73 7.77 -3.60 -12.27
N PRO A 74 7.44 -3.27 -13.52
CA PRO A 74 8.44 -2.99 -14.56
C PRO A 74 9.03 -1.58 -14.44
N GLY A 75 8.56 -0.76 -13.49
CA GLY A 75 8.91 0.64 -13.38
C GLY A 75 7.90 1.53 -14.07
N GLY A 76 8.31 2.72 -14.47
CA GLY A 76 7.44 3.68 -15.14
C GLY A 76 7.96 5.10 -15.04
N SER A 77 7.12 6.04 -14.64
CA SER A 77 7.47 7.44 -14.53
C SER A 77 8.60 7.67 -13.52
N VAL A 78 9.60 8.44 -13.91
CA VAL A 78 10.73 8.77 -13.03
C VAL A 78 10.25 9.62 -11.85
N SER A 79 9.44 10.65 -12.11
CA SER A 79 8.95 11.52 -11.03
C SER A 79 8.05 10.76 -10.04
N ALA A 80 7.20 9.87 -10.53
CA ALA A 80 6.35 9.06 -9.70
C ALA A 80 7.19 8.08 -8.85
N THR A 81 8.21 7.47 -9.46
CA THR A 81 9.15 6.59 -8.73
C THR A 81 9.86 7.35 -7.62
N MET A 82 10.33 8.56 -7.92
CA MET A 82 11.03 9.38 -6.93
C MET A 82 10.11 9.82 -5.79
N ALA A 83 8.83 10.04 -6.07
CA ALA A 83 7.86 10.34 -5.01
C ALA A 83 7.77 9.21 -3.99
N ILE A 84 7.74 7.97 -4.46
CA ILE A 84 7.75 6.80 -3.57
C ILE A 84 9.08 6.71 -2.81
N TYR A 85 10.18 6.79 -3.54
CA TYR A 85 11.52 6.67 -2.95
C TYR A 85 11.76 7.74 -1.88
N ASP A 86 11.45 8.99 -2.18
CA ASP A 86 11.66 10.10 -1.24
C ASP A 86 10.79 9.91 0.01
N THR A 87 9.56 9.46 -0.16
CA THR A 87 8.68 9.15 0.98
C THR A 87 9.29 8.07 1.84
N MET A 88 9.79 6.99 1.24
CA MET A 88 10.44 5.90 1.97
C MET A 88 11.62 6.40 2.81
N GLN A 89 12.42 7.30 2.24
CA GLN A 89 13.59 7.86 2.95
C GLN A 89 13.19 8.81 4.07
N PHE A 90 12.04 9.47 3.93
CA PHE A 90 11.52 10.41 4.92
C PHE A 90 10.94 9.71 6.15
N LEU A 91 10.39 8.51 5.99
CA LEU A 91 9.70 7.81 7.08
C LEU A 91 10.68 7.35 8.16
N ASP A 92 10.20 7.39 9.42
CA ASP A 92 10.94 6.82 10.56
C ASP A 92 10.78 5.29 10.64
N CYS A 93 9.67 4.76 10.12
CA CYS A 93 9.43 3.32 10.11
C CYS A 93 10.50 2.60 9.28
N PRO A 94 11.05 1.49 9.78
CA PRO A 94 11.82 0.59 8.91
C PRO A 94 10.90 0.04 7.82
N ILE A 95 11.41 -0.03 6.59
CA ILE A 95 10.65 -0.54 5.46
C ILE A 95 11.39 -1.75 4.90
N ALA A 96 10.76 -2.91 4.99
CA ALA A 96 11.25 -4.13 4.35
C ALA A 96 10.66 -4.19 2.95
N THR A 97 11.51 -4.25 1.94
CA THR A 97 11.08 -4.36 0.55
C THR A 97 11.31 -5.75 0.02
N TYR A 98 10.36 -6.26 -0.75
CA TYR A 98 10.39 -7.61 -1.29
C TYR A 98 10.09 -7.60 -2.78
N CYS A 99 10.99 -8.17 -3.57
CA CYS A 99 10.71 -8.40 -4.99
C CYS A 99 9.86 -9.65 -5.13
N VAL A 100 8.67 -9.50 -5.71
CA VAL A 100 7.78 -10.62 -6.05
C VAL A 100 7.61 -10.61 -7.56
N GLY A 101 8.26 -11.54 -8.25
CA GLY A 101 8.27 -11.55 -9.69
C GLY A 101 9.31 -10.58 -10.25
N LEU A 102 8.89 -9.37 -10.62
CA LEU A 102 9.72 -8.40 -11.31
C LEU A 102 9.86 -7.10 -10.53
N SER A 103 11.09 -6.61 -10.40
CA SER A 103 11.37 -5.24 -9.96
C SER A 103 12.42 -4.66 -10.90
N ALA A 104 11.96 -4.00 -11.95
CA ALA A 104 12.83 -3.46 -12.99
C ALA A 104 12.71 -1.94 -13.07
N SER A 105 13.77 -1.26 -13.53
CA SER A 105 13.81 0.19 -13.71
C SER A 105 13.38 0.91 -12.41
N GLY A 106 12.30 1.72 -12.42
CA GLY A 106 11.80 2.37 -11.21
C GLY A 106 11.44 1.40 -10.09
N GLY A 107 10.96 0.21 -10.43
CA GLY A 107 10.71 -0.84 -9.45
C GLY A 107 11.96 -1.27 -8.70
N ALA A 108 13.10 -1.33 -9.41
CA ALA A 108 14.39 -1.65 -8.79
C ALA A 108 14.85 -0.52 -7.85
N ILE A 109 14.59 0.72 -8.20
CA ILE A 109 14.92 1.87 -7.35
C ILE A 109 14.13 1.82 -6.05
N VAL A 110 12.83 1.55 -6.12
CA VAL A 110 11.98 1.44 -4.94
C VAL A 110 12.44 0.26 -4.08
N LEU A 111 12.73 -0.87 -4.69
CA LEU A 111 13.24 -2.04 -3.98
C LEU A 111 14.52 -1.69 -3.20
N ALA A 112 15.45 -1.00 -3.85
CA ALA A 112 16.72 -0.62 -3.24
C ALA A 112 16.57 0.42 -2.14
N GLY A 113 15.45 1.13 -2.09
CA GLY A 113 15.18 2.16 -1.08
C GLY A 113 14.77 1.61 0.28
N GLY A 114 14.56 0.32 0.41
CA GLY A 114 14.14 -0.28 1.67
C GLY A 114 15.26 -0.34 2.71
N THR A 115 14.88 -0.38 3.98
CA THR A 115 15.81 -0.59 5.10
C THR A 115 16.30 -2.03 5.11
N LYS A 116 15.41 -2.97 4.80
CA LYS A 116 15.70 -4.40 4.63
C LYS A 116 15.21 -4.79 3.24
N ILE A 117 16.03 -5.48 2.49
CA ILE A 117 15.76 -5.78 1.08
C ILE A 117 15.87 -7.28 0.85
N GLY A 118 14.93 -7.84 0.09
CA GLY A 118 14.99 -9.24 -0.24
C GLY A 118 14.11 -9.60 -1.44
N ARG A 119 14.12 -10.88 -1.74
CA ARG A 119 13.22 -11.47 -2.73
C ARG A 119 12.29 -12.42 -1.99
N ALA A 120 11.00 -12.32 -2.30
CA ALA A 120 10.03 -13.24 -1.70
C ALA A 120 10.27 -14.64 -2.25
N HIS A 121 10.39 -15.59 -1.35
CA HIS A 121 10.46 -17.02 -1.68
C HIS A 121 9.09 -17.61 -1.44
N VAL A 122 8.63 -18.34 -2.42
CA VAL A 122 7.36 -19.05 -2.34
C VAL A 122 7.62 -20.48 -1.94
#